data_af5bed2e72a6a26b2e04a9f648202f43
#
_entry.id   af5bed2e72a6a26b2e04a9f648202f43
#
_cell.length_a   1.000
_cell.length_b   1.000
_cell.length_c   1.000
_cell.angle_alpha   90.00
_cell.angle_beta   90.00
_cell.angle_gamma   90.00
#
_symmetry.space_group_name_H-M   'P 1'
#
loop_
_entity.id
_entity.type
_entity.pdbx_description
1 polymer ?
#
loop_
_entity_poly.entity_id
_entity_poly.type
_entity_poly.pdbx_seq_one_letter_code
_entity_poly.pdbx_strand_id
1 'polypeptide(L)'
;MASAALAGLLTVAMTVPAQAAERDIPQDANSYSLGQEEARAAAGVGAFVTGGDYVHFSHTVQKTINAHGWWKKLSGPATKAKVTVWLQVKSGTGWRTLNVKSKNVYSGGGSAKRSQAEWKCTNLIQKHSFRSIVDVDLIGYPDDANRKITDTKSLYCGV
;
A
#
# COMPACT_ATOMS: atom_id res chain seq x y z
N MET A 1 22.32 -42.52 56.46
CA MET A 1 22.98 -41.35 55.88
C MET A 1 22.49 -41.21 54.48
N ALA A 2 21.55 -40.30 54.26
CA ALA A 2 20.89 -40.08 52.97
C ALA A 2 21.37 -38.76 52.38
N SER A 3 22.04 -38.81 51.24
CA SER A 3 22.41 -37.60 50.44
C SER A 3 21.38 -37.30 49.40
N ALA A 4 20.74 -36.17 49.53
CA ALA A 4 19.83 -35.63 48.54
C ALA A 4 20.60 -34.79 47.51
N ALA A 5 20.50 -35.16 46.24
CA ALA A 5 21.01 -34.37 45.12
C ALA A 5 19.94 -33.41 44.62
N LEU A 6 20.19 -32.09 44.72
CA LEU A 6 19.38 -31.05 44.10
C LEU A 6 19.76 -30.94 42.60
N ALA A 7 18.81 -31.22 41.74
CA ALA A 7 18.94 -30.93 40.32
C ALA A 7 18.37 -29.50 40.05
N GLY A 8 19.26 -28.56 39.71
CA GLY A 8 18.87 -27.21 39.29
C GLY A 8 18.45 -27.20 37.84
N LEU A 9 17.18 -26.83 37.56
CA LEU A 9 16.70 -26.51 36.21
C LEU A 9 17.18 -25.11 35.82
N LEU A 10 18.06 -25.02 34.83
CA LEU A 10 18.36 -23.76 34.13
C LEU A 10 17.28 -23.55 33.07
N THR A 11 16.39 -22.61 33.31
CA THR A 11 15.50 -22.09 32.26
C THR A 11 16.23 -21.05 31.42
N VAL A 12 16.62 -21.44 30.22
CA VAL A 12 17.15 -20.51 29.21
C VAL A 12 15.95 -19.72 28.61
N ALA A 13 15.82 -18.47 29.00
CA ALA A 13 14.87 -17.54 28.34
C ALA A 13 15.42 -17.19 26.97
N MET A 14 14.85 -17.78 25.92
CA MET A 14 15.09 -17.35 24.53
C MET A 14 14.35 -16.04 24.31
N THR A 15 15.08 -14.93 24.24
CA THR A 15 14.59 -13.67 23.73
C THR A 15 14.47 -13.79 22.21
N VAL A 16 13.25 -13.98 21.72
CA VAL A 16 12.93 -13.86 20.30
C VAL A 16 13.09 -12.39 19.91
N PRO A 17 13.98 -12.04 18.95
CA PRO A 17 14.02 -10.68 18.45
C PRO A 17 12.66 -10.36 17.82
N ALA A 18 12.05 -9.26 18.22
CA ALA A 18 10.87 -8.71 17.57
C ALA A 18 11.25 -8.34 16.11
N GLN A 19 11.04 -9.27 15.20
CA GLN A 19 11.03 -8.96 13.79
C GLN A 19 9.88 -7.99 13.59
N ALA A 20 10.22 -6.77 13.17
CA ALA A 20 9.23 -5.83 12.65
C ALA A 20 8.47 -6.59 11.56
N ALA A 21 7.22 -6.92 11.84
CA ALA A 21 6.36 -7.60 10.89
C ALA A 21 6.25 -6.68 9.68
N GLU A 22 7.01 -7.00 8.65
CA GLU A 22 6.73 -6.56 7.29
C GLU A 22 5.32 -7.05 7.03
N ARG A 23 4.34 -6.11 7.08
CA ARG A 23 2.92 -6.47 6.94
C ARG A 23 2.78 -7.10 5.58
N ASP A 24 2.64 -8.43 5.58
CA ASP A 24 2.33 -9.20 4.40
C ASP A 24 1.11 -8.57 3.74
N ILE A 25 1.31 -8.00 2.54
CA ILE A 25 0.20 -7.48 1.74
C ILE A 25 -0.57 -8.73 1.29
N PRO A 26 -1.84 -8.91 1.71
CA PRO A 26 -2.59 -10.09 1.32
C PRO A 26 -2.55 -10.25 -0.20
N GLN A 27 -2.10 -11.42 -0.66
CA GLN A 27 -2.01 -11.73 -2.09
C GLN A 27 -3.37 -12.09 -2.69
N ASP A 28 -4.42 -12.09 -1.89
CA ASP A 28 -5.75 -12.53 -2.30
C ASP A 28 -6.41 -11.49 -3.20
N ALA A 29 -6.16 -11.62 -4.49
CA ALA A 29 -6.74 -10.78 -5.55
C ALA A 29 -8.29 -10.87 -5.61
N ASN A 30 -8.92 -11.74 -4.83
CA ASN A 30 -10.36 -11.99 -4.89
C ASN A 30 -11.22 -11.10 -4.00
N SER A 31 -10.62 -10.27 -3.13
CA SER A 31 -11.38 -9.38 -2.24
C SER A 31 -11.37 -7.91 -2.65
N TYR A 32 -10.77 -7.58 -3.80
CA TYR A 32 -10.62 -6.19 -4.27
C TYR A 32 -11.25 -6.03 -5.64
N SER A 33 -12.22 -5.13 -5.77
CA SER A 33 -12.76 -4.79 -7.09
C SER A 33 -11.70 -4.07 -7.92
N LEU A 34 -11.48 -4.60 -9.12
CA LEU A 34 -10.60 -4.01 -10.12
C LEU A 34 -11.28 -2.81 -10.76
N GLY A 35 -10.59 -1.69 -10.80
CA GLY A 35 -11.04 -0.49 -11.52
C GLY A 35 -12.03 0.36 -10.73
N GLN A 36 -11.93 1.66 -10.91
CA GLN A 36 -12.79 2.74 -10.39
C GLN A 36 -12.98 2.86 -8.86
N GLU A 37 -13.38 4.04 -8.45
CA GLU A 37 -13.57 4.47 -7.07
C GLU A 37 -14.45 3.51 -6.27
N GLU A 38 -13.95 2.99 -5.15
CA GLU A 38 -14.71 2.17 -4.21
C GLU A 38 -15.28 3.04 -3.10
N ALA A 39 -16.61 3.05 -2.96
CA ALA A 39 -17.28 3.70 -1.85
C ALA A 39 -17.21 2.85 -0.59
N ARG A 40 -16.86 3.46 0.53
CA ARG A 40 -16.73 2.81 1.84
C ARG A 40 -17.48 3.59 2.90
N ALA A 41 -18.04 2.86 3.87
CA ALA A 41 -18.65 3.40 5.07
C ALA A 41 -17.92 2.82 6.27
N ALA A 42 -17.30 3.69 7.09
CA ALA A 42 -16.72 3.30 8.36
C ALA A 42 -17.59 3.81 9.50
N ALA A 43 -17.81 2.99 10.52
CA ALA A 43 -18.67 3.34 11.66
C ALA A 43 -18.17 4.64 12.33
N GLY A 44 -19.05 5.65 12.44
CA GLY A 44 -18.75 6.95 13.06
C GLY A 44 -17.95 7.93 12.20
N VAL A 45 -17.48 7.52 11.02
CA VAL A 45 -16.56 8.30 10.17
C VAL A 45 -17.25 8.86 8.93
N GLY A 46 -18.36 8.25 8.52
CA GLY A 46 -19.07 8.55 7.29
C GLY A 46 -18.57 7.71 6.12
N ALA A 47 -18.97 8.07 4.91
CA ALA A 47 -18.61 7.37 3.69
C ALA A 47 -17.55 8.15 2.89
N PHE A 48 -16.65 7.42 2.26
CA PHE A 48 -15.64 7.97 1.36
C PHE A 48 -15.32 6.99 0.22
N VAL A 49 -14.64 7.51 -0.78
CA VAL A 49 -14.18 6.74 -1.94
C VAL A 49 -12.66 6.72 -1.94
N THR A 50 -12.07 5.53 -2.07
CA THR A 50 -10.65 5.35 -2.38
C THR A 50 -10.46 5.32 -3.88
N GLY A 51 -9.68 6.24 -4.42
CA GLY A 51 -9.36 6.36 -5.85
C GLY A 51 -7.90 6.08 -6.13
N GLY A 52 -7.62 5.54 -7.32
CA GLY A 52 -6.27 5.35 -7.82
C GLY A 52 -6.27 5.21 -9.32
N ASP A 53 -5.25 5.73 -9.99
CA ASP A 53 -5.05 5.51 -11.41
C ASP A 53 -4.14 4.29 -11.67
N TYR A 54 -4.21 3.75 -12.87
CA TYR A 54 -3.26 2.74 -13.32
C TYR A 54 -1.87 3.36 -13.52
N VAL A 55 -0.85 2.53 -13.44
CA VAL A 55 0.54 2.97 -13.67
C VAL A 55 0.72 3.45 -15.12
N HIS A 56 1.29 4.63 -15.30
CA HIS A 56 1.50 5.26 -16.59
C HIS A 56 2.83 6.04 -16.61
N PHE A 57 3.31 6.37 -17.82
CA PHE A 57 4.47 7.24 -17.93
C PHE A 57 4.17 8.65 -17.44
N SER A 58 5.15 9.23 -16.75
CA SER A 58 5.09 10.63 -16.34
C SER A 58 5.07 11.55 -17.56
N HIS A 59 4.18 12.55 -17.54
CA HIS A 59 4.15 13.60 -18.57
C HIS A 59 5.21 14.68 -18.37
N THR A 60 5.80 14.75 -17.17
CA THR A 60 6.75 15.82 -16.80
C THR A 60 8.17 15.32 -16.60
N VAL A 61 8.36 14.04 -16.23
CA VAL A 61 9.67 13.45 -15.97
C VAL A 61 9.92 12.29 -16.93
N GLN A 62 10.91 12.46 -17.80
CA GLN A 62 11.26 11.42 -18.79
C GLN A 62 11.71 10.12 -18.13
N LYS A 63 11.41 9.00 -18.79
CA LYS A 63 11.78 7.64 -18.36
C LYS A 63 11.29 7.31 -16.95
N THR A 64 10.19 7.90 -16.52
CA THR A 64 9.61 7.67 -15.19
C THR A 64 8.16 7.23 -15.33
N ILE A 65 7.78 6.21 -14.57
CA ILE A 65 6.40 5.76 -14.42
C ILE A 65 5.85 6.22 -13.09
N ASN A 66 4.56 6.57 -13.04
CA ASN A 66 3.84 7.09 -11.88
C ASN A 66 2.60 6.26 -11.59
N ALA A 67 2.21 6.24 -10.33
CA ALA A 67 0.90 5.84 -9.86
C ALA A 67 0.42 6.87 -8.83
N HIS A 68 -0.87 7.20 -8.86
CA HIS A 68 -1.46 8.16 -7.93
C HIS A 68 -2.58 7.51 -7.13
N GLY A 69 -2.74 7.99 -5.89
CA GLY A 69 -3.85 7.61 -5.02
C GLY A 69 -4.48 8.85 -4.40
N TRP A 70 -5.79 8.83 -4.22
CA TRP A 70 -6.56 9.92 -3.60
C TRP A 70 -7.77 9.37 -2.85
N TRP A 71 -8.48 10.23 -2.18
CA TRP A 71 -9.76 9.91 -1.57
C TRP A 71 -10.77 11.03 -1.84
N LYS A 72 -12.06 10.68 -1.83
CA LYS A 72 -13.16 11.64 -1.91
C LYS A 72 -14.13 11.38 -0.78
N LYS A 73 -14.38 12.37 0.04
CA LYS A 73 -15.41 12.33 1.07
C LYS A 73 -16.79 12.35 0.43
N LEU A 74 -17.66 11.43 0.83
CA LEU A 74 -19.08 11.44 0.49
C LEU A 74 -19.92 11.98 1.65
N SER A 75 -19.56 11.61 2.90
CA SER A 75 -20.23 12.10 4.11
C SER A 75 -19.28 12.04 5.31
N GLY A 76 -19.71 12.57 6.46
CA GLY A 76 -18.99 12.49 7.73
C GLY A 76 -18.02 13.65 8.00
N PRO A 77 -17.40 13.65 9.18
CA PRO A 77 -16.61 14.78 9.68
C PRO A 77 -15.15 14.81 9.17
N ALA A 78 -14.60 13.70 8.66
CA ALA A 78 -13.21 13.63 8.23
C ALA A 78 -12.87 14.69 7.19
N THR A 79 -11.73 15.38 7.33
CA THR A 79 -11.28 16.45 6.43
C THR A 79 -10.00 16.11 5.71
N LYS A 80 -9.15 15.24 6.29
CA LYS A 80 -7.87 14.81 5.74
C LYS A 80 -7.70 13.31 5.88
N ALA A 81 -6.94 12.74 4.96
CA ALA A 81 -6.49 11.35 5.02
C ALA A 81 -4.99 11.27 4.71
N LYS A 82 -4.32 10.28 5.29
CA LYS A 82 -3.02 9.80 4.85
C LYS A 82 -3.28 8.80 3.71
N VAL A 83 -2.87 9.16 2.52
CA VAL A 83 -2.99 8.30 1.34
C VAL A 83 -1.63 7.68 1.04
N THR A 84 -1.55 6.35 1.10
CA THR A 84 -0.35 5.57 0.81
C THR A 84 -0.50 4.87 -0.54
N VAL A 85 0.52 4.97 -1.39
CA VAL A 85 0.57 4.33 -2.71
C VAL A 85 1.78 3.43 -2.80
N TRP A 86 1.56 2.14 -3.09
CA TRP A 86 2.61 1.19 -3.45
C TRP A 86 2.61 1.01 -4.97
N LEU A 87 3.72 1.30 -5.62
CA LEU A 87 3.97 1.00 -7.03
C LEU A 87 4.63 -0.38 -7.10
N GLN A 88 4.00 -1.33 -7.80
CA GLN A 88 4.46 -2.71 -7.87
C GLN A 88 4.71 -3.15 -9.30
N VAL A 89 5.67 -4.07 -9.45
CA VAL A 89 5.98 -4.79 -10.69
C VAL A 89 5.70 -6.28 -10.52
N LYS A 90 5.19 -6.94 -11.57
CA LYS A 90 5.01 -8.39 -11.60
C LYS A 90 6.38 -9.08 -11.52
N SER A 91 6.53 -10.03 -10.60
CA SER A 91 7.75 -10.82 -10.38
C SER A 91 7.37 -12.28 -10.17
N GLY A 92 7.64 -13.13 -11.14
CA GLY A 92 7.19 -14.51 -11.11
C GLY A 92 5.68 -14.63 -10.96
N THR A 93 5.22 -15.38 -9.98
CA THR A 93 3.79 -15.52 -9.63
C THR A 93 3.25 -14.36 -8.79
N GLY A 94 4.13 -13.58 -8.14
CA GLY A 94 3.78 -12.51 -7.21
C GLY A 94 4.01 -11.09 -7.75
N TRP A 95 4.08 -10.14 -6.81
CA TRP A 95 4.33 -8.71 -7.06
C TRP A 95 5.43 -8.20 -6.13
N ARG A 96 6.37 -7.44 -6.67
CA ARG A 96 7.45 -6.79 -5.93
C ARG A 96 7.17 -5.28 -5.88
N THR A 97 7.25 -4.70 -4.70
CA THR A 97 7.11 -3.25 -4.54
C THR A 97 8.40 -2.55 -5.00
N LEU A 98 8.24 -1.56 -5.88
CA LEU A 98 9.32 -0.71 -6.39
C LEU A 98 9.48 0.56 -5.55
N ASN A 99 8.35 1.15 -5.16
CA ASN A 99 8.33 2.39 -4.38
C ASN A 99 7.05 2.49 -3.57
N VAL A 100 7.15 3.16 -2.41
CA VAL A 100 6.03 3.48 -1.53
C VAL A 100 6.08 4.96 -1.19
N LYS A 101 4.96 5.66 -1.32
CA LYS A 101 4.84 7.07 -0.91
C LYS A 101 3.53 7.30 -0.19
N SER A 102 3.61 8.10 0.88
CA SER A 102 2.45 8.53 1.65
C SER A 102 2.39 10.06 1.69
N LYS A 103 1.17 10.59 1.65
CA LYS A 103 0.92 12.02 1.77
C LYS A 103 -0.39 12.28 2.51
N ASN A 104 -0.38 13.25 3.43
CA ASN A 104 -1.61 13.73 4.05
C ASN A 104 -2.28 14.72 3.10
N VAL A 105 -3.49 14.38 2.64
CA VAL A 105 -4.21 15.16 1.63
C VAL A 105 -5.64 15.44 2.04
N TYR A 106 -6.18 16.56 1.58
CA TYR A 106 -7.61 16.84 1.65
C TYR A 106 -8.37 15.99 0.63
N SER A 107 -9.67 15.84 0.85
CA SER A 107 -10.57 15.17 -0.09
C SER A 107 -10.49 15.77 -1.50
N GLY A 108 -10.45 14.91 -2.52
CA GLY A 108 -10.46 15.26 -3.96
C GLY A 108 -9.35 14.55 -4.74
N GLY A 109 -9.42 14.57 -6.06
CA GLY A 109 -8.51 13.86 -6.98
C GLY A 109 -7.51 14.75 -7.72
N GLY A 110 -7.48 16.06 -7.47
CA GLY A 110 -6.53 16.97 -8.13
C GLY A 110 -5.07 16.77 -7.69
N SER A 111 -4.11 17.33 -8.41
CA SER A 111 -2.67 17.13 -8.22
C SER A 111 -2.18 17.44 -6.80
N ALA A 112 -2.75 18.46 -6.15
CA ALA A 112 -2.42 18.81 -4.76
C ALA A 112 -3.04 17.84 -3.73
N LYS A 113 -4.09 17.10 -4.13
CA LYS A 113 -4.93 16.26 -3.26
C LYS A 113 -4.73 14.76 -3.51
N ARG A 114 -3.54 14.36 -3.98
CA ARG A 114 -3.17 12.97 -4.22
C ARG A 114 -1.77 12.67 -3.72
N SER A 115 -1.51 11.42 -3.37
CA SER A 115 -0.19 10.84 -3.18
C SER A 115 0.31 10.28 -4.50
N GLN A 116 1.62 10.27 -4.73
CA GLN A 116 2.25 9.78 -5.95
C GLN A 116 3.44 8.90 -5.59
N ALA A 117 3.46 7.67 -6.10
CA ALA A 117 4.64 6.83 -6.14
C ALA A 117 5.19 6.80 -7.56
N GLU A 118 6.51 6.85 -7.70
CA GLU A 118 7.19 6.91 -8.99
C GLU A 118 8.38 5.97 -9.05
N TRP A 119 8.73 5.52 -10.26
CA TRP A 119 9.91 4.72 -10.53
C TRP A 119 10.60 5.18 -11.80
N LYS A 120 11.91 5.42 -11.71
CA LYS A 120 12.73 5.74 -12.88
C LYS A 120 13.13 4.44 -13.59
N CYS A 121 12.70 4.27 -14.83
CA CYS A 121 13.01 3.10 -15.63
C CYS A 121 14.52 3.01 -15.92
N THR A 122 15.10 1.85 -15.71
CA THR A 122 16.52 1.59 -16.06
C THR A 122 16.74 1.60 -17.57
N ASN A 123 15.72 1.16 -18.32
CA ASN A 123 15.67 1.21 -19.78
C ASN A 123 14.20 1.26 -20.28
N LEU A 124 14.00 1.47 -21.57
CA LEU A 124 12.68 1.51 -22.22
C LEU A 124 12.50 0.35 -23.25
N ILE A 125 13.25 -0.72 -23.08
CA ILE A 125 13.24 -1.88 -23.98
C ILE A 125 12.52 -3.06 -23.31
N GLN A 126 12.78 -3.28 -22.03
CA GLN A 126 12.17 -4.36 -21.25
C GLN A 126 10.73 -4.02 -20.91
N LYS A 127 9.81 -4.93 -21.24
CA LYS A 127 8.38 -4.80 -20.95
C LYS A 127 8.05 -5.53 -19.67
N HIS A 128 7.46 -4.83 -18.73
CA HIS A 128 6.97 -5.38 -17.46
C HIS A 128 5.51 -4.98 -17.20
N SER A 129 4.84 -5.76 -16.36
CA SER A 129 3.48 -5.46 -15.90
C SER A 129 3.54 -4.78 -14.53
N PHE A 130 2.82 -3.69 -14.39
CA PHE A 130 2.78 -2.86 -13.19
C PHE A 130 1.36 -2.70 -12.68
N ARG A 131 1.22 -2.52 -11.37
CA ARG A 131 -0.01 -2.10 -10.70
C ARG A 131 0.32 -1.17 -9.55
N SER A 132 -0.69 -0.50 -8.99
CA SER A 132 -0.56 0.18 -7.71
C SER A 132 -1.56 -0.36 -6.69
N ILE A 133 -1.20 -0.22 -5.41
CA ILE A 133 -2.11 -0.40 -4.28
C ILE A 133 -2.26 0.95 -3.63
N VAL A 134 -3.49 1.33 -3.31
CA VAL A 134 -3.83 2.58 -2.64
C VAL A 134 -4.52 2.28 -1.33
N ASP A 135 -4.03 2.86 -0.26
CA ASP A 135 -4.57 2.79 1.08
C ASP A 135 -4.94 4.20 1.56
N VAL A 136 -6.03 4.33 2.30
CA VAL A 136 -6.56 5.61 2.77
C VAL A 136 -6.90 5.53 4.26
N ASP A 137 -6.05 6.13 5.09
CA ASP A 137 -6.23 6.25 6.53
C ASP A 137 -6.80 7.62 6.87
N LEU A 138 -8.04 7.70 7.31
CA LEU A 138 -8.65 8.97 7.71
C LEU A 138 -8.01 9.48 9.01
N ILE A 139 -7.44 10.67 8.99
CA ILE A 139 -6.70 11.23 10.13
C ILE A 139 -7.65 11.50 11.31
N GLY A 140 -7.32 10.92 12.48
CA GLY A 140 -8.11 11.03 13.71
C GLY A 140 -9.18 9.94 13.87
N TYR A 141 -9.19 8.93 13.00
CA TYR A 141 -10.13 7.81 13.03
C TYR A 141 -9.40 6.47 12.99
N PRO A 142 -10.03 5.39 13.47
CA PRO A 142 -9.44 4.06 13.37
C PRO A 142 -9.09 3.71 11.93
N ASP A 143 -7.93 3.07 11.76
CA ASP A 143 -7.47 2.53 10.49
C ASP A 143 -8.39 1.39 10.03
N ASP A 144 -8.67 1.38 8.74
CA ASP A 144 -9.44 0.34 8.06
C ASP A 144 -8.45 -0.41 7.15
N ALA A 145 -8.43 -1.73 7.24
CA ALA A 145 -7.51 -2.59 6.49
C ALA A 145 -7.80 -2.64 4.97
N ASN A 146 -8.73 -1.84 4.48
CA ASN A 146 -9.17 -1.86 3.09
C ASN A 146 -8.23 -1.12 2.16
N ARG A 147 -7.81 -1.77 1.09
CA ARG A 147 -6.92 -1.25 0.05
C ARG A 147 -7.53 -1.42 -1.32
N LYS A 148 -7.28 -0.47 -2.20
CA LYS A 148 -7.65 -0.55 -3.61
C LYS A 148 -6.46 -1.01 -4.44
N ILE A 149 -6.65 -2.05 -5.26
CA ILE A 149 -5.68 -2.46 -6.29
C ILE A 149 -6.14 -1.89 -7.63
N THR A 150 -5.23 -1.22 -8.34
CA THR A 150 -5.52 -0.68 -9.67
C THR A 150 -5.32 -1.71 -10.76
N ASP A 151 -5.87 -1.44 -11.95
CA ASP A 151 -5.67 -2.27 -13.13
C ASP A 151 -4.19 -2.43 -13.47
N THR A 152 -3.82 -3.64 -13.87
CA THR A 152 -2.48 -3.94 -14.35
C THR A 152 -2.24 -3.32 -15.72
N LYS A 153 -1.12 -2.62 -15.87
CA LYS A 153 -0.64 -2.07 -17.15
C LYS A 153 0.74 -2.61 -17.49
N SER A 154 0.91 -3.01 -18.74
CA SER A 154 2.20 -3.42 -19.28
C SER A 154 2.87 -2.24 -19.97
N LEU A 155 4.08 -1.89 -19.50
CA LEU A 155 4.85 -0.75 -19.99
C LEU A 155 6.28 -1.18 -20.32
N TYR A 156 6.89 -0.53 -21.29
CA TYR A 156 8.33 -0.69 -21.59
C TYR A 156 9.15 0.14 -20.59
N CYS A 157 9.43 -0.47 -19.44
CA CYS A 157 10.15 0.16 -18.34
C CYS A 157 10.94 -0.92 -17.59
N GLY A 158 12.26 -0.94 -17.72
CA GLY A 158 13.14 -1.83 -16.97
C GLY A 158 13.18 -1.48 -15.50
N VAL A 159 13.32 -2.52 -14.63
CA VAL A 159 13.29 -2.39 -13.15
C VAL A 159 14.50 -3.02 -12.51
#